data_1cece256f3703017557fdbaaea9700d9
#
_entry.id   1cece256f3703017557fdbaaea9700d9
#
_cell.length_a   1.000
_cell.length_b   1.000
_cell.length_c   1.000
_cell.angle_alpha   90.00
_cell.angle_beta   90.00
_cell.angle_gamma   90.00
#
_symmetry.space_group_name_H-M   'P 1'
#
loop_
_entity.id
_entity.type
_entity.pdbx_description
1 polymer ?
#
loop_
_entity_poly.entity_id
_entity_poly.type
_entity_poly.pdbx_seq_one_letter_code
_entity_poly.pdbx_strand_id
1 'polypeptide(L)'
;EERLLSCLPFFIAELLVCVLGRDVFVYAFEQLRARTVTYELLSSLACAVTLADTALDFFLPARAALAVPFHAVAMLGMSCALLGRALLFGAMYDTFRVAAVGEPDYLVTVTAGGAAKRRGSAQGFSRCAQREDAASHWQGVLLPVLLAASLVFAVLSTPVSYTHLT
;
A
#
# COMPACT_ATOMS: atom_id res chain seq x y z
N GLU A 1 22.47 -13.61 20.55
CA GLU A 1 21.47 -13.06 21.51
C GLU A 1 21.32 -11.54 21.39
N GLU A 2 22.42 -10.78 21.34
CA GLU A 2 22.36 -9.31 21.23
C GLU A 2 21.61 -8.82 19.97
N ARG A 3 21.75 -9.49 18.83
CA ARG A 3 21.04 -9.13 17.59
C ARG A 3 19.53 -9.34 17.67
N LEU A 4 19.10 -10.45 18.27
CA LEU A 4 17.66 -10.71 18.47
C LEU A 4 17.03 -9.67 19.41
N LEU A 5 17.73 -9.29 20.46
CA LEU A 5 17.30 -8.22 21.37
C LEU A 5 17.20 -6.87 20.64
N SER A 6 18.12 -6.59 19.72
CA SER A 6 18.09 -5.36 18.90
C SER A 6 16.96 -5.33 17.88
N CYS A 7 16.51 -6.48 17.38
CA CYS A 7 15.38 -6.58 16.44
C CYS A 7 14.01 -6.53 17.12
N LEU A 8 13.94 -6.87 18.41
CA LEU A 8 12.69 -6.95 19.16
C LEU A 8 11.85 -5.64 19.12
N PRO A 9 12.42 -4.45 19.35
CA PRO A 9 11.64 -3.21 19.31
C PRO A 9 11.08 -2.93 17.90
N PHE A 10 11.82 -3.26 16.84
CA PHE A 10 11.32 -3.11 15.46
C PHE A 10 10.20 -4.10 15.15
N PHE A 11 10.33 -5.34 15.61
CA PHE A 11 9.29 -6.35 15.47
C PHE A 11 7.99 -5.93 16.18
N ILE A 12 8.09 -5.42 17.41
CA ILE A 12 6.93 -4.91 18.16
C ILE A 12 6.32 -3.71 17.46
N ALA A 13 7.14 -2.76 16.97
CA ALA A 13 6.67 -1.59 16.24
C ALA A 13 5.95 -1.99 14.94
N GLU A 14 6.48 -2.94 14.17
CA GLU A 14 5.85 -3.43 12.94
C GLU A 14 4.53 -4.15 13.24
N LEU A 15 4.50 -4.97 14.29
CA LEU A 15 3.27 -5.64 14.73
C LEU A 15 2.19 -4.63 15.12
N LEU A 16 2.57 -3.55 15.81
CA LEU A 16 1.66 -2.47 16.15
C LEU A 16 1.14 -1.74 14.90
N VAL A 17 2.00 -1.45 13.94
CA VAL A 17 1.60 -0.86 12.65
C VAL A 17 0.67 -1.79 11.89
N CYS A 18 0.90 -3.11 11.91
CA CYS A 18 0.00 -4.08 11.30
C CYS A 18 -1.37 -4.14 11.98
N VAL A 19 -1.42 -4.06 13.31
CA VAL A 19 -2.68 -4.03 14.07
C VAL A 19 -3.47 -2.77 13.75
N LEU A 20 -2.81 -1.60 13.70
CA LEU A 20 -3.44 -0.34 13.30
C LEU A 20 -3.89 -0.36 11.84
N GLY A 21 -3.12 -1.03 10.98
CA GLY A 21 -3.38 -1.18 9.55
C GLY A 21 -4.25 -2.39 9.18
N ARG A 22 -4.95 -3.03 10.13
CA ARG A 22 -5.74 -4.25 9.84
C ARG A 22 -6.69 -4.09 8.65
N ASP A 23 -7.25 -2.91 8.45
CA ASP A 23 -8.18 -2.64 7.36
C ASP A 23 -7.49 -2.69 5.98
N VAL A 24 -6.19 -2.39 5.93
CA VAL A 24 -5.37 -2.56 4.73
C VAL A 24 -5.23 -4.04 4.40
N PHE A 25 -5.00 -4.90 5.40
CA PHE A 25 -4.93 -6.36 5.19
C PHE A 25 -6.25 -6.95 4.73
N VAL A 26 -7.38 -6.53 5.33
CA VAL A 26 -8.72 -7.00 4.93
C VAL A 26 -8.96 -6.63 3.47
N TYR A 27 -8.71 -5.38 3.10
CA TYR A 27 -8.86 -4.91 1.73
C TYR A 27 -7.93 -5.63 0.76
N ALA A 28 -6.65 -5.82 1.15
CA ALA A 28 -5.69 -6.58 0.36
C ALA A 28 -6.16 -8.01 0.09
N PHE A 29 -6.75 -8.66 1.08
CA PHE A 29 -7.31 -10.00 0.92
C PHE A 29 -8.50 -10.04 -0.03
N GLU A 30 -9.39 -9.06 0.05
CA GLU A 30 -10.52 -8.91 -0.88
C GLU A 30 -10.04 -8.70 -2.32
N GLN A 31 -9.03 -7.84 -2.52
CA GLN A 31 -8.43 -7.60 -3.83
C GLN A 31 -7.73 -8.85 -4.38
N LEU A 32 -7.06 -9.62 -3.52
CA LEU A 32 -6.47 -10.89 -3.92
C LEU A 32 -7.52 -11.89 -4.42
N ARG A 33 -8.69 -11.95 -3.74
CA ARG A 33 -9.82 -12.78 -4.20
C ARG A 33 -10.39 -12.30 -5.54
N ALA A 34 -10.38 -10.99 -5.76
CA ALA A 34 -10.78 -10.38 -7.03
C ALA A 34 -9.70 -10.49 -8.13
N ARG A 35 -8.54 -11.11 -7.82
CA ARG A 35 -7.38 -11.25 -8.72
C ARG A 35 -6.82 -9.90 -9.20
N THR A 36 -6.92 -8.89 -8.38
CA THR A 36 -6.34 -7.57 -8.63
C THR A 36 -5.13 -7.35 -7.74
N VAL A 37 -4.04 -6.81 -8.32
CA VAL A 37 -2.84 -6.49 -7.57
C VAL A 37 -2.86 -5.01 -7.24
N THR A 38 -2.89 -4.70 -5.95
CA THR A 38 -2.89 -3.33 -5.43
C THR A 38 -1.66 -3.08 -4.55
N TYR A 39 -1.35 -1.82 -4.30
CA TYR A 39 -0.23 -1.46 -3.42
C TYR A 39 -0.48 -1.90 -1.97
N GLU A 40 -1.73 -1.96 -1.52
CA GLU A 40 -2.10 -2.50 -0.22
C GLU A 40 -1.75 -3.98 -0.11
N LEU A 41 -1.98 -4.75 -1.19
CA LEU A 41 -1.60 -6.16 -1.24
C LEU A 41 -0.09 -6.33 -1.12
N LEU A 42 0.70 -5.53 -1.87
CA LEU A 42 2.16 -5.60 -1.81
C LEU A 42 2.70 -5.20 -0.43
N SER A 43 2.16 -4.11 0.16
CA SER A 43 2.56 -3.65 1.51
C SER A 43 2.19 -4.67 2.59
N SER A 44 0.99 -5.26 2.50
CA SER A 44 0.54 -6.31 3.43
C SER A 44 1.40 -7.56 3.32
N LEU A 45 1.75 -7.97 2.11
CA LEU A 45 2.63 -9.12 1.87
C LEU A 45 4.04 -8.85 2.41
N ALA A 46 4.59 -7.66 2.18
CA ALA A 46 5.90 -7.28 2.71
C ALA A 46 5.92 -7.37 4.25
N CYS A 47 4.93 -6.79 4.94
CA CYS A 47 4.83 -6.89 6.39
C CYS A 47 4.65 -8.33 6.87
N ALA A 48 3.83 -9.12 6.20
CA ALA A 48 3.63 -10.53 6.58
C ALA A 48 4.92 -11.35 6.43
N VAL A 49 5.68 -11.12 5.37
CA VAL A 49 6.95 -11.81 5.13
C VAL A 49 8.02 -11.38 6.15
N THR A 50 8.18 -10.09 6.44
CA THR A 50 9.16 -9.60 7.41
C THR A 50 8.85 -10.07 8.83
N LEU A 51 7.57 -10.08 9.23
CA LEU A 51 7.15 -10.63 10.53
C LEU A 51 7.39 -12.13 10.61
N ALA A 52 7.07 -12.88 9.55
CA ALA A 52 7.31 -14.32 9.51
C ALA A 52 8.81 -14.65 9.53
N ASP A 53 9.62 -13.90 8.79
CA ASP A 53 11.07 -14.06 8.75
C ASP A 53 11.68 -13.85 10.12
N THR A 54 11.33 -12.78 10.81
CA THR A 54 11.80 -12.50 12.18
C THR A 54 11.27 -13.52 13.18
N ALA A 55 10.03 -13.97 13.05
CA ALA A 55 9.51 -15.04 13.90
C ALA A 55 10.32 -16.33 13.73
N LEU A 56 10.69 -16.68 12.49
CA LEU A 56 11.56 -17.84 12.22
C LEU A 56 12.95 -17.67 12.84
N ASP A 57 13.51 -16.47 12.85
CA ASP A 57 14.82 -16.19 13.45
C ASP A 57 14.82 -16.39 14.97
N PHE A 58 13.70 -16.22 15.66
CA PHE A 58 13.56 -16.59 17.07
C PHE A 58 13.66 -18.10 17.31
N PHE A 59 13.17 -18.90 16.35
CA PHE A 59 13.24 -20.37 16.46
C PHE A 59 14.54 -20.96 15.89
N LEU A 60 15.21 -20.24 14.99
CA LEU A 60 16.42 -20.70 14.28
C LEU A 60 17.57 -19.68 14.45
N PRO A 61 18.20 -19.62 15.63
CA PRO A 61 19.21 -18.61 15.94
C PRO A 61 20.45 -18.63 15.03
N ALA A 62 20.74 -19.78 14.41
CA ALA A 62 21.81 -19.87 13.41
C ALA A 62 21.53 -19.05 12.15
N ARG A 63 20.24 -18.90 11.77
CA ARG A 63 19.79 -18.09 10.65
C ARG A 63 19.81 -16.60 11.00
N ALA A 64 19.44 -16.23 12.21
CA ALA A 64 19.41 -14.86 12.71
C ALA A 64 20.78 -14.14 12.61
N ALA A 65 21.89 -14.89 12.57
CA ALA A 65 23.22 -14.31 12.39
C ALA A 65 23.45 -13.71 10.99
N LEU A 66 22.71 -14.17 9.98
CA LEU A 66 22.85 -13.78 8.56
C LEU A 66 21.71 -12.86 8.11
N ALA A 67 20.59 -12.82 8.85
CA ALA A 67 19.41 -12.07 8.46
C ALA A 67 19.60 -10.56 8.63
N VAL A 68 19.14 -9.81 7.61
CA VAL A 68 19.01 -8.33 7.69
C VAL A 68 17.53 -8.02 7.78
N PRO A 69 17.03 -7.57 8.93
CA PRO A 69 15.61 -7.28 9.07
C PRO A 69 15.20 -6.04 8.27
N PHE A 70 14.24 -6.20 7.37
CA PHE A 70 13.69 -5.12 6.55
C PHE A 70 12.47 -4.45 7.18
N HIS A 71 12.31 -4.52 8.50
CA HIS A 71 11.18 -3.94 9.24
C HIS A 71 10.90 -2.48 8.91
N ALA A 72 11.95 -1.64 8.84
CA ALA A 72 11.80 -0.22 8.55
C ALA A 72 11.16 0.03 7.17
N VAL A 73 11.54 -0.76 6.17
CA VAL A 73 11.01 -0.65 4.80
C VAL A 73 9.55 -1.13 4.77
N ALA A 74 9.24 -2.25 5.43
CA ALA A 74 7.89 -2.78 5.53
C ALA A 74 6.94 -1.82 6.26
N MET A 75 7.37 -1.27 7.40
CA MET A 75 6.62 -0.26 8.15
C MET A 75 6.39 1.02 7.33
N LEU A 76 7.39 1.48 6.59
CA LEU A 76 7.25 2.64 5.70
C LEU A 76 6.21 2.36 4.61
N GLY A 77 6.29 1.20 3.96
CA GLY A 77 5.32 0.77 2.94
C GLY A 77 3.90 0.74 3.47
N MET A 78 3.68 0.15 4.65
CA MET A 78 2.38 0.11 5.30
C MET A 78 1.88 1.49 5.71
N SER A 79 2.77 2.35 6.22
CA SER A 79 2.41 3.73 6.59
C SER A 79 1.99 4.55 5.35
N CYS A 80 2.68 4.37 4.22
CA CYS A 80 2.30 4.99 2.95
C CYS A 80 0.94 4.45 2.46
N ALA A 81 0.67 3.16 2.62
CA ALA A 81 -0.61 2.57 2.27
C ALA A 81 -1.76 3.15 3.12
N LEU A 82 -1.55 3.28 4.43
CA LEU A 82 -2.52 3.90 5.34
C LEU A 82 -2.78 5.37 4.98
N LEU A 83 -1.73 6.14 4.71
CA LEU A 83 -1.84 7.53 4.28
C LEU A 83 -2.61 7.64 2.97
N GLY A 84 -2.28 6.81 1.98
CA GLY A 84 -2.97 6.78 0.69
C GLY A 84 -4.47 6.52 0.84
N ARG A 85 -4.85 5.56 1.69
CA ARG A 85 -6.25 5.28 2.01
C ARG A 85 -6.93 6.45 2.72
N ALA A 86 -6.28 7.08 3.69
CA ALA A 86 -6.83 8.24 4.39
C ALA A 86 -7.11 9.39 3.42
N LEU A 87 -6.20 9.66 2.48
CA LEU A 87 -6.39 10.67 1.44
C LEU A 87 -7.53 10.30 0.49
N LEU A 88 -7.64 9.03 0.08
CA LEU A 88 -8.71 8.54 -0.78
C LEU A 88 -10.07 8.69 -0.10
N PHE A 89 -10.21 8.28 1.16
CA PHE A 89 -11.44 8.45 1.92
C PHE A 89 -11.81 9.93 2.12
N GLY A 90 -10.81 10.80 2.35
CA GLY A 90 -11.02 12.24 2.41
C GLY A 90 -11.60 12.79 1.11
N ALA A 91 -11.02 12.42 -0.03
CA ALA A 91 -11.50 12.82 -1.36
C ALA A 91 -12.91 12.28 -1.66
N MET A 92 -13.20 11.03 -1.28
CA MET A 92 -14.54 10.44 -1.42
C MET A 92 -15.56 11.15 -0.56
N TYR A 93 -15.21 11.50 0.68
CA TYR A 93 -16.07 12.24 1.59
C TYR A 93 -16.39 13.64 1.06
N ASP A 94 -15.40 14.37 0.56
CA ASP A 94 -15.60 15.68 -0.04
C ASP A 94 -16.47 15.59 -1.31
N THR A 95 -16.25 14.58 -2.15
CA THR A 95 -17.09 14.31 -3.31
C THR A 95 -18.54 14.05 -2.91
N PHE A 96 -18.74 13.25 -1.88
CA PHE A 96 -20.07 12.98 -1.34
C PHE A 96 -20.74 14.24 -0.78
N ARG A 97 -20.00 15.07 -0.05
CA ARG A 97 -20.53 16.36 0.45
C ARG A 97 -20.99 17.27 -0.68
N VAL A 98 -20.20 17.36 -1.75
CA VAL A 98 -20.58 18.16 -2.93
C VAL A 98 -21.84 17.59 -3.58
N ALA A 99 -21.94 16.26 -3.73
CA ALA A 99 -23.12 15.62 -4.31
C ALA A 99 -24.39 15.75 -3.45
N ALA A 100 -24.23 15.85 -2.13
CA ALA A 100 -25.35 15.95 -1.18
C ALA A 100 -25.93 17.38 -1.02
N VAL A 101 -25.25 18.40 -1.56
CA VAL A 101 -25.73 19.78 -1.53
C VAL A 101 -26.91 19.93 -2.50
N GLY A 102 -28.11 20.19 -1.98
CA GLY A 102 -29.33 20.35 -2.77
C GLY A 102 -29.51 21.71 -3.42
N GLU A 103 -28.50 22.57 -3.42
CA GLU A 103 -28.52 23.88 -4.07
C GLU A 103 -28.11 23.83 -5.53
N PRO A 104 -28.45 24.88 -6.33
CA PRO A 104 -28.08 24.88 -7.73
C PRO A 104 -26.55 24.75 -7.91
N ASP A 105 -26.17 23.77 -8.71
CA ASP A 105 -24.78 23.39 -8.93
C ASP A 105 -24.00 24.50 -9.63
N TYR A 106 -22.80 24.76 -9.15
CA TYR A 106 -21.87 25.68 -9.78
C TYR A 106 -20.64 24.90 -10.27
N LEU A 107 -20.29 25.11 -11.52
CA LEU A 107 -19.03 24.69 -12.11
C LEU A 107 -17.98 25.78 -11.93
N VAL A 108 -16.88 25.44 -11.28
CA VAL A 108 -15.71 26.30 -11.21
C VAL A 108 -14.69 25.79 -12.21
N THR A 109 -14.45 26.55 -13.26
CA THR A 109 -13.39 26.28 -14.26
C THR A 109 -12.19 27.16 -13.92
N VAL A 110 -11.05 26.52 -13.70
CA VAL A 110 -9.77 27.21 -13.52
C VAL A 110 -9.03 27.18 -14.84
N THR A 111 -8.74 28.37 -15.38
CA THR A 111 -7.94 28.55 -16.59
C THR A 111 -6.72 29.41 -16.24
N ALA A 112 -5.72 29.46 -17.13
CA ALA A 112 -4.52 30.28 -16.94
C ALA A 112 -4.81 31.77 -16.65
N GLY A 113 -6.01 32.25 -17.01
CA GLY A 113 -6.45 33.64 -16.77
C GLY A 113 -7.30 33.85 -15.50
N GLY A 114 -7.52 32.80 -14.68
CA GLY A 114 -8.30 32.89 -13.43
C GLY A 114 -9.38 31.84 -13.30
N ALA A 115 -10.14 31.92 -12.19
CA ALA A 115 -11.25 31.03 -11.91
C ALA A 115 -12.58 31.65 -12.32
N ALA A 116 -13.36 30.97 -13.16
CA ALA A 116 -14.70 31.39 -13.57
C ALA A 116 -15.74 30.47 -12.92
N LYS A 117 -16.73 31.05 -12.25
CA LYS A 117 -17.87 30.35 -11.66
C LYS A 117 -19.07 30.44 -12.60
N ARG A 118 -19.57 29.31 -13.08
CA ARG A 118 -20.76 29.24 -13.91
C ARG A 118 -21.82 28.37 -13.24
N ARG A 119 -23.10 28.72 -13.43
CA ARG A 119 -24.20 27.82 -13.09
C ARG A 119 -24.11 26.62 -14.00
N GLY A 120 -23.99 25.42 -13.43
CA GLY A 120 -23.87 24.15 -14.15
C GLY A 120 -25.01 23.21 -13.83
N SER A 121 -25.10 22.13 -14.55
CA SER A 121 -25.96 21.00 -14.23
C SER A 121 -25.09 19.87 -13.66
N ALA A 122 -25.54 19.26 -12.54
CA ALA A 122 -24.92 18.04 -11.98
C ALA A 122 -25.07 16.82 -12.90
N GLN A 123 -25.73 16.97 -14.05
CA GLN A 123 -25.85 15.91 -15.04
C GLN A 123 -24.46 15.49 -15.54
N GLY A 124 -24.06 14.31 -15.14
CA GLY A 124 -22.75 13.76 -15.49
C GLY A 124 -21.71 13.77 -14.36
N PHE A 125 -21.99 14.43 -13.21
CA PHE A 125 -21.09 14.40 -12.05
C PHE A 125 -20.82 12.97 -11.57
N SER A 126 -21.87 12.14 -11.43
CA SER A 126 -21.73 10.73 -11.08
C SER A 126 -20.85 9.94 -12.07
N ARG A 127 -20.95 10.27 -13.36
CA ARG A 127 -20.13 9.67 -14.41
C ARG A 127 -18.67 10.12 -14.33
N CYS A 128 -18.42 11.39 -13.97
CA CYS A 128 -17.08 11.90 -13.72
C CYS A 128 -16.47 11.32 -12.44
N ALA A 129 -17.26 11.21 -11.38
CA ALA A 129 -16.81 10.63 -10.11
C ALA A 129 -16.49 9.13 -10.21
N GLN A 130 -17.09 8.41 -11.16
CA GLN A 130 -16.82 6.99 -11.41
C GLN A 130 -15.68 6.74 -12.42
N ARG A 131 -15.12 7.79 -13.02
CA ARG A 131 -13.98 7.60 -13.94
C ARG A 131 -12.76 7.18 -13.13
N GLU A 132 -12.12 6.11 -13.61
CA GLU A 132 -10.78 5.76 -13.16
C GLU A 132 -9.84 6.93 -13.44
N ASP A 133 -9.06 7.31 -12.46
CA ASP A 133 -7.99 8.27 -12.63
C ASP A 133 -6.77 7.61 -13.31
N ALA A 134 -5.87 8.42 -13.84
CA ALA A 134 -4.68 7.92 -14.50
C ALA A 134 -3.78 7.13 -13.53
N ALA A 135 -3.79 7.47 -12.24
CA ALA A 135 -3.01 6.78 -11.23
C ALA A 135 -3.52 5.34 -11.02
N SER A 136 -4.84 5.13 -10.91
CA SER A 136 -5.45 3.80 -10.79
C SER A 136 -5.16 2.93 -12.00
N HIS A 137 -5.22 3.50 -13.21
CA HIS A 137 -4.88 2.78 -14.43
C HIS A 137 -3.42 2.32 -14.44
N TRP A 138 -2.48 3.21 -14.15
CA TRP A 138 -1.05 2.88 -14.08
C TRP A 138 -0.74 1.89 -12.97
N GLN A 139 -1.43 1.98 -11.84
CA GLN A 139 -1.31 1.03 -10.74
C GLN A 139 -1.64 -0.39 -11.20
N GLY A 140 -2.75 -0.57 -11.94
CA GLY A 140 -3.16 -1.85 -12.48
C GLY A 140 -2.15 -2.50 -13.42
N VAL A 141 -1.31 -1.70 -14.10
CA VAL A 141 -0.25 -2.19 -15.00
C VAL A 141 1.07 -2.40 -14.28
N LEU A 142 1.52 -1.42 -13.49
CA LEU A 142 2.85 -1.43 -12.88
C LEU A 142 2.99 -2.42 -11.73
N LEU A 143 1.96 -2.56 -10.87
CA LEU A 143 2.08 -3.40 -9.70
C LEU A 143 2.22 -4.90 -10.02
N PRO A 144 1.48 -5.49 -10.96
CA PRO A 144 1.72 -6.88 -11.38
C PRO A 144 3.13 -7.09 -11.95
N VAL A 145 3.65 -6.11 -12.69
CA VAL A 145 5.02 -6.17 -13.24
C VAL A 145 6.05 -6.12 -12.12
N LEU A 146 5.88 -5.21 -11.14
CA LEU A 146 6.77 -5.12 -9.97
C LEU A 146 6.72 -6.39 -9.12
N LEU A 147 5.54 -6.96 -8.93
CA LEU A 147 5.38 -8.22 -8.21
C LEU A 147 6.11 -9.37 -8.93
N ALA A 148 5.91 -9.50 -10.23
CA ALA A 148 6.59 -10.51 -11.03
C ALA A 148 8.12 -10.32 -11.00
N ALA A 149 8.61 -9.10 -11.15
CA ALA A 149 10.02 -8.77 -11.07
C ALA A 149 10.62 -9.12 -9.70
N SER A 150 9.93 -8.78 -8.61
CA SER A 150 10.40 -9.10 -7.25
C SER A 150 10.46 -10.62 -7.00
N LEU A 151 9.50 -11.39 -7.52
CA LEU A 151 9.53 -12.85 -7.43
C LEU A 151 10.70 -13.44 -8.23
N VAL A 152 10.96 -12.96 -9.44
CA VAL A 152 12.11 -13.38 -10.23
C VAL A 152 13.41 -13.06 -9.51
N PHE A 153 13.55 -11.86 -8.95
CA PHE A 153 14.71 -11.48 -8.15
C PHE A 153 14.91 -12.37 -6.92
N ALA A 154 13.83 -12.69 -6.22
CA ALA A 154 13.88 -13.59 -5.06
C ALA A 154 14.39 -14.99 -5.45
N VAL A 155 13.90 -15.55 -6.56
CA VAL A 155 14.36 -16.85 -7.07
C VAL A 155 15.82 -16.81 -7.51
N LEU A 156 16.25 -15.75 -8.19
CA LEU A 156 17.63 -15.62 -8.67
C LEU A 156 18.64 -15.39 -7.55
N SER A 157 18.24 -14.76 -6.44
CA SER A 157 19.12 -14.49 -5.30
C SER A 157 19.29 -15.68 -4.35
N THR A 158 18.40 -16.67 -4.38
CA THR A 158 18.51 -17.87 -3.54
C THR A 158 19.76 -18.71 -3.80
N PRO A 159 20.19 -19.00 -5.04
CA PRO A 159 21.41 -19.80 -5.28
C PRO A 159 22.72 -19.10 -4.89
N VAL A 160 22.74 -17.76 -4.88
CA VAL A 160 23.96 -17.00 -4.53
C VAL A 160 24.28 -17.12 -3.03
N SER A 161 23.27 -17.27 -2.17
CA SER A 161 23.47 -17.43 -0.73
C SER A 161 24.08 -18.78 -0.34
N TYR A 162 23.91 -19.83 -1.17
CA TYR A 162 24.45 -21.15 -0.88
C TYR A 162 25.91 -21.33 -1.32
N THR A 163 26.40 -20.54 -2.27
CA THR A 163 27.77 -20.62 -2.77
C THR A 163 28.82 -19.96 -1.88
N HIS A 164 28.41 -19.14 -0.93
CA HIS A 164 29.31 -18.50 0.06
C HIS A 164 29.44 -19.26 1.37
N LEU A 165 28.79 -20.43 1.51
CA LEU A 165 28.83 -21.27 2.72
C LEU A 165 29.71 -22.54 2.54
N THR A 166 30.39 -22.71 1.41
CA THR A 166 31.40 -23.71 1.16
C THR A 166 32.78 -23.09 1.04
#